data_cbf697eb62ccfc494624485620327f9b
#
_entry.id   cbf697eb62ccfc494624485620327f9b
#
_cell.length_a   1.000
_cell.length_b   1.000
_cell.length_c   1.000
_cell.angle_alpha   90.00
_cell.angle_beta   90.00
_cell.angle_gamma   90.00
#
_symmetry.space_group_name_H-M   'P 1'
#
loop_
_entity.id
_entity.type
_entity.pdbx_description
1 polymer ?
#
loop_
_entity_poly.entity_id
_entity_poly.type
_entity_poly.pdbx_seq_one_letter_code
_entity_poly.pdbx_strand_id
1 'polypeptide(L)'
;MQVTSKEDKSKEDKSMQDAQNQDAQNPVNRVEQMYEYGYRKSNYGPDELVTDAHGNPISVMDAMLSAQDASTAQTQTPHLCFYSPRIPGNTGSAIRLCAVTGTILHLVEPLGFNLQDTKLRRAGLDYHDMAHVVMHPNFENLVESMPNSRIIAFTANATKLYTDIEYKPNDILLFGPEPGDIPDPMDIMAGPHVAEQVRLPMRPSLRSLNLTNCASIAIYEAWRQLGFEGGK
;
A
#
# COMPACT_ATOMS: atom_id res chain seq x y z
N MET A 1 21.84 -12.60 47.74
CA MET A 1 21.99 -12.61 46.26
C MET A 1 20.84 -13.45 45.73
N GLN A 2 19.75 -12.81 45.31
CA GLN A 2 18.57 -13.51 44.75
C GLN A 2 18.81 -13.76 43.28
N VAL A 3 18.81 -14.98 42.87
CA VAL A 3 18.91 -15.44 41.48
C VAL A 3 17.48 -15.47 40.94
N THR A 4 17.10 -14.44 40.18
CA THR A 4 15.86 -14.48 39.42
C THR A 4 15.99 -15.51 38.30
N SER A 5 15.08 -16.47 38.25
CA SER A 5 15.12 -17.59 37.31
C SER A 5 14.87 -17.13 35.86
N LYS A 6 15.43 -17.86 34.90
CA LYS A 6 15.22 -17.62 33.45
C LYS A 6 13.73 -17.68 33.05
N GLU A 7 12.90 -18.36 33.82
CA GLU A 7 11.45 -18.44 33.58
C GLU A 7 10.69 -17.16 33.90
N ASP A 8 11.14 -16.37 34.90
CA ASP A 8 10.51 -15.11 35.24
C ASP A 8 10.76 -14.05 34.17
N LYS A 9 11.97 -14.00 33.58
CA LYS A 9 12.27 -13.09 32.45
C LYS A 9 11.48 -13.41 31.21
N SER A 10 11.25 -14.69 30.90
CA SER A 10 10.48 -15.07 29.70
C SER A 10 8.98 -14.74 29.83
N LYS A 11 8.46 -14.72 31.05
CA LYS A 11 7.08 -14.31 31.33
C LYS A 11 6.90 -12.79 31.31
N GLU A 12 7.89 -12.06 31.80
CA GLU A 12 7.88 -10.58 31.69
C GLU A 12 8.02 -10.12 30.25
N ASP A 13 8.91 -10.70 29.44
CA ASP A 13 9.05 -10.39 28.01
C ASP A 13 7.78 -10.71 27.22
N LYS A 14 7.11 -11.81 27.53
CA LYS A 14 5.85 -12.18 26.88
C LYS A 14 4.71 -11.26 27.29
N SER A 15 4.64 -10.87 28.55
CA SER A 15 3.62 -9.92 29.03
C SER A 15 3.82 -8.49 28.47
N MET A 16 5.08 -8.07 28.23
CA MET A 16 5.38 -6.80 27.55
C MET A 16 5.03 -6.85 26.06
N GLN A 17 5.28 -7.97 25.36
CA GLN A 17 4.89 -8.15 23.98
C GLN A 17 3.36 -8.19 23.80
N ASP A 18 2.65 -8.87 24.71
CA ASP A 18 1.18 -8.92 24.68
C ASP A 18 0.57 -7.56 25.02
N ALA A 19 1.17 -6.77 25.92
CA ALA A 19 0.76 -5.40 26.21
C ALA A 19 1.03 -4.45 25.05
N GLN A 20 2.17 -4.57 24.37
CA GLN A 20 2.48 -3.78 23.17
C GLN A 20 1.56 -4.14 21.99
N ASN A 21 1.17 -5.41 21.83
CA ASN A 21 0.19 -5.82 20.83
C ASN A 21 -1.24 -5.36 21.16
N GLN A 22 -1.61 -5.29 22.44
CA GLN A 22 -2.91 -4.73 22.85
C GLN A 22 -2.96 -3.21 22.66
N ASP A 23 -1.86 -2.50 22.94
CA ASP A 23 -1.75 -1.06 22.69
C ASP A 23 -1.77 -0.74 21.17
N ALA A 24 -1.15 -1.57 20.34
CA ALA A 24 -1.18 -1.43 18.89
C ALA A 24 -2.59 -1.68 18.28
N GLN A 25 -3.44 -2.43 18.98
CA GLN A 25 -4.83 -2.69 18.59
C GLN A 25 -5.83 -1.66 19.15
N ASN A 26 -5.38 -0.78 20.04
CA ASN A 26 -6.23 0.29 20.56
C ASN A 26 -6.49 1.33 19.45
N PRO A 27 -7.76 1.64 19.10
CA PRO A 27 -8.07 2.62 18.06
C PRO A 27 -7.41 3.98 18.29
N VAL A 28 -7.24 4.42 19.53
CA VAL A 28 -6.61 5.69 19.90
C VAL A 28 -5.11 5.67 19.53
N ASN A 29 -4.39 4.59 19.78
CA ASN A 29 -2.97 4.46 19.44
C ASN A 29 -2.76 4.31 17.93
N ARG A 30 -3.66 3.61 17.23
CA ARG A 30 -3.68 3.57 15.75
C ARG A 30 -3.86 4.97 15.15
N VAL A 31 -4.76 5.75 15.71
CA VAL A 31 -5.01 7.14 15.30
C VAL A 31 -3.77 8.00 15.52
N GLU A 32 -3.05 7.83 16.65
CA GLU A 32 -1.81 8.56 16.92
C GLU A 32 -0.70 8.18 15.96
N GLN A 33 -0.54 6.90 15.64
CA GLN A 33 0.41 6.44 14.61
C GLN A 33 0.07 7.02 13.23
N MET A 34 -1.20 7.00 12.81
CA MET A 34 -1.62 7.62 11.55
C MET A 34 -1.28 9.11 11.53
N TYR A 35 -1.40 9.79 12.66
CA TYR A 35 -1.00 11.18 12.80
C TYR A 35 0.52 11.39 12.65
N GLU A 36 1.35 10.48 13.10
CA GLU A 36 2.81 10.52 12.89
C GLU A 36 3.17 10.37 11.41
N TYR A 37 2.41 9.59 10.64
CA TYR A 37 2.60 9.40 9.19
C TYR A 37 2.07 10.54 8.30
N GLY A 38 1.74 11.71 8.86
CA GLY A 38 1.40 12.90 8.07
C GLY A 38 -0.09 13.08 7.76
N TYR A 39 -0.96 12.19 8.24
CA TYR A 39 -2.42 12.35 8.10
C TYR A 39 -2.98 13.54 8.90
N ARG A 40 -2.21 14.11 9.83
CA ARG A 40 -2.63 15.19 10.76
C ARG A 40 -3.05 16.51 10.11
N LYS A 41 -2.82 16.69 8.83
CA LYS A 41 -3.07 17.98 8.19
C LYS A 41 -3.83 17.87 6.87
N SER A 42 -4.74 16.92 6.73
CA SER A 42 -5.78 17.02 5.71
C SER A 42 -6.63 18.27 5.98
N ASN A 43 -7.19 18.88 4.96
CA ASN A 43 -8.12 20.02 5.14
C ASN A 43 -9.40 19.60 5.86
N TYR A 44 -9.55 18.33 6.13
CA TYR A 44 -10.67 17.71 6.81
C TYR A 44 -10.27 17.46 8.26
N GLY A 45 -11.10 17.92 9.20
CA GLY A 45 -10.95 17.56 10.62
C GLY A 45 -11.20 16.06 10.81
N PRO A 46 -10.66 15.44 11.87
CA PRO A 46 -10.89 14.02 12.16
C PRO A 46 -12.37 13.66 12.31
N ASP A 47 -13.18 14.62 12.67
CA ASP A 47 -14.64 14.48 12.88
C ASP A 47 -15.46 14.90 11.65
N GLU A 48 -14.82 15.27 10.54
CA GLU A 48 -15.53 15.61 9.31
C GLU A 48 -16.19 14.35 8.74
N LEU A 49 -17.46 14.47 8.38
CA LEU A 49 -18.24 13.36 7.86
C LEU A 49 -18.06 13.22 6.35
N VAL A 50 -17.83 12.01 5.93
CA VAL A 50 -17.82 11.56 4.53
C VAL A 50 -18.85 10.46 4.38
N THR A 51 -19.10 10.02 3.16
CA THR A 51 -20.07 8.97 2.90
C THR A 51 -19.36 7.66 2.61
N ASP A 52 -19.73 6.57 3.27
CA ASP A 52 -19.23 5.23 2.95
C ASP A 52 -19.78 4.72 1.60
N ALA A 53 -19.36 3.53 1.19
CA ALA A 53 -19.80 2.91 -0.06
C ALA A 53 -21.33 2.65 -0.13
N HIS A 54 -22.00 2.70 1.01
CA HIS A 54 -23.45 2.50 1.15
C HIS A 54 -24.22 3.82 1.29
N GLY A 55 -23.50 4.97 1.26
CA GLY A 55 -24.10 6.29 1.39
C GLY A 55 -24.33 6.75 2.83
N ASN A 56 -23.78 6.04 3.84
CA ASN A 56 -23.91 6.44 5.24
C ASN A 56 -22.78 7.42 5.61
N PRO A 57 -23.08 8.45 6.44
CA PRO A 57 -22.05 9.34 6.93
C PRO A 57 -21.14 8.61 7.93
N ILE A 58 -19.85 8.63 7.69
CA ILE A 58 -18.81 8.13 8.59
C ILE A 58 -17.73 9.21 8.77
N SER A 59 -17.00 9.15 9.89
CA SER A 59 -15.88 10.07 10.07
C SER A 59 -14.75 9.75 9.08
N VAL A 60 -14.00 10.78 8.76
CA VAL A 60 -12.76 10.68 7.98
C VAL A 60 -11.82 9.61 8.55
N MET A 61 -11.73 9.59 9.87
CA MET A 61 -10.89 8.65 10.61
C MET A 61 -11.40 7.22 10.47
N ASP A 62 -12.70 6.99 10.60
CA ASP A 62 -13.28 5.64 10.48
C ASP A 62 -13.12 5.09 9.06
N ALA A 63 -13.24 5.94 8.04
CA ALA A 63 -13.01 5.54 6.66
C ALA A 63 -11.54 5.11 6.43
N MET A 64 -10.56 5.83 7.01
CA MET A 64 -9.13 5.47 6.92
C MET A 64 -8.82 4.19 7.69
N LEU A 65 -9.38 4.02 8.89
CA LEU A 65 -9.21 2.79 9.67
C LEU A 65 -9.84 1.59 8.94
N SER A 66 -11.00 1.77 8.34
CA SER A 66 -11.65 0.73 7.53
C SER A 66 -10.78 0.28 6.34
N ALA A 67 -10.06 1.22 5.70
CA ALA A 67 -9.14 0.89 4.62
C ALA A 67 -7.94 0.06 5.12
N GLN A 68 -7.39 0.39 6.30
CA GLN A 68 -6.33 -0.42 6.91
C GLN A 68 -6.80 -1.83 7.28
N ASP A 69 -7.99 -1.96 7.84
CA ASP A 69 -8.58 -3.26 8.16
C ASP A 69 -8.89 -4.07 6.89
N ALA A 70 -9.35 -3.40 5.83
CA ALA A 70 -9.56 -4.03 4.52
C ALA A 70 -8.26 -4.52 3.87
N SER A 71 -7.12 -3.86 4.11
CA SER A 71 -5.82 -4.30 3.58
C SER A 71 -5.37 -5.64 4.13
N THR A 72 -5.82 -6.02 5.33
CA THR A 72 -5.53 -7.32 5.96
C THR A 72 -6.59 -8.38 5.64
N ALA A 73 -7.76 -7.98 5.12
CA ALA A 73 -8.79 -8.89 4.67
C ALA A 73 -8.43 -9.46 3.28
N GLN A 74 -8.87 -10.68 3.02
CA GLN A 74 -8.80 -11.25 1.66
C GLN A 74 -9.70 -10.43 0.73
N THR A 75 -9.08 -9.72 -0.22
CA THR A 75 -9.81 -9.01 -1.27
C THR A 75 -9.95 -9.91 -2.51
N GLN A 76 -10.95 -9.65 -3.34
CA GLN A 76 -11.09 -10.30 -4.64
C GLN A 76 -10.26 -9.60 -5.74
N THR A 77 -9.67 -8.47 -5.41
CA THR A 77 -8.82 -7.68 -6.31
C THR A 77 -7.36 -7.77 -5.89
N PRO A 78 -6.39 -7.59 -6.81
CA PRO A 78 -4.99 -7.45 -6.45
C PRO A 78 -4.77 -6.13 -5.72
N HIS A 79 -3.66 -6.04 -5.00
CA HIS A 79 -3.18 -4.82 -4.35
C HIS A 79 -2.15 -4.12 -5.25
N LEU A 80 -2.12 -2.80 -5.22
CA LEU A 80 -1.07 -2.01 -5.86
C LEU A 80 -0.06 -1.56 -4.80
N CYS A 81 1.23 -1.71 -5.07
CA CYS A 81 2.28 -1.20 -4.18
C CYS A 81 3.23 -0.27 -4.94
N PHE A 82 3.41 0.94 -4.44
CA PHE A 82 4.46 1.84 -4.86
C PHE A 82 5.55 1.91 -3.78
N TYR A 83 6.72 1.37 -4.13
CA TYR A 83 7.91 1.48 -3.31
C TYR A 83 8.63 2.80 -3.58
N SER A 84 8.77 3.61 -2.54
CA SER A 84 9.45 4.91 -2.59
C SER A 84 9.02 5.82 -3.76
N PRO A 85 7.74 6.13 -3.92
CA PRO A 85 7.29 7.05 -4.97
C PRO A 85 7.80 8.47 -4.69
N ARG A 86 8.21 9.17 -5.75
CA ARG A 86 8.85 10.49 -5.69
C ARG A 86 8.00 11.60 -6.29
N ILE A 87 7.10 11.25 -7.18
CA ILE A 87 6.30 12.21 -7.94
C ILE A 87 4.86 12.20 -7.42
N PRO A 88 4.44 13.27 -6.69
CA PRO A 88 3.10 13.30 -6.06
C PRO A 88 1.96 13.15 -7.07
N GLY A 89 2.11 13.66 -8.31
CA GLY A 89 1.11 13.49 -9.34
C GLY A 89 0.88 12.05 -9.77
N ASN A 90 1.92 11.20 -9.74
CA ASN A 90 1.77 9.77 -10.03
C ASN A 90 1.00 9.08 -8.91
N THR A 91 1.36 9.37 -7.65
CA THR A 91 0.63 8.83 -6.49
C THR A 91 -0.83 9.27 -6.48
N GLY A 92 -1.11 10.55 -6.77
CA GLY A 92 -2.49 11.04 -6.86
C GLY A 92 -3.31 10.31 -7.93
N SER A 93 -2.73 10.07 -9.09
CA SER A 93 -3.39 9.29 -10.15
C SER A 93 -3.59 7.82 -9.78
N ALA A 94 -2.64 7.23 -9.02
CA ALA A 94 -2.75 5.86 -8.53
C ALA A 94 -3.85 5.71 -7.46
N ILE A 95 -3.98 6.70 -6.57
CA ILE A 95 -5.07 6.74 -5.57
C ILE A 95 -6.43 6.66 -6.28
N ARG A 96 -6.63 7.49 -7.31
CA ARG A 96 -7.88 7.47 -8.10
C ARG A 96 -8.08 6.15 -8.85
N LEU A 97 -7.01 5.59 -9.43
CA LEU A 97 -7.06 4.27 -10.06
C LEU A 97 -7.56 3.21 -9.07
N CYS A 98 -7.01 3.19 -7.87
CA CYS A 98 -7.39 2.24 -6.83
C CYS A 98 -8.84 2.42 -6.38
N ALA A 99 -9.29 3.67 -6.19
CA ALA A 99 -10.67 3.97 -5.84
C ALA A 99 -11.67 3.45 -6.89
N VAL A 100 -11.39 3.61 -8.19
CA VAL A 100 -12.32 3.15 -9.25
C VAL A 100 -12.25 1.66 -9.54
N THR A 101 -11.19 0.96 -9.14
CA THR A 101 -11.03 -0.48 -9.34
C THR A 101 -11.30 -1.31 -8.09
N GLY A 102 -11.53 -0.65 -6.94
CA GLY A 102 -11.66 -1.33 -5.64
C GLY A 102 -10.35 -1.94 -5.14
N THR A 103 -9.21 -1.53 -5.72
CA THR A 103 -7.87 -1.98 -5.35
C THR A 103 -7.36 -1.15 -4.17
N ILE A 104 -6.56 -1.74 -3.29
CA ILE A 104 -5.87 -1.02 -2.21
C ILE A 104 -4.48 -0.61 -2.69
N LEU A 105 -4.12 0.66 -2.46
CA LEU A 105 -2.79 1.20 -2.73
C LEU A 105 -1.93 1.16 -1.47
N HIS A 106 -0.85 0.43 -1.52
CA HIS A 106 0.21 0.43 -0.52
C HIS A 106 1.32 1.40 -0.93
N LEU A 107 1.63 2.34 -0.07
CA LEU A 107 2.75 3.27 -0.25
C LEU A 107 3.83 2.91 0.77
N VAL A 108 5.00 2.53 0.27
CA VAL A 108 6.15 2.18 1.11
C VAL A 108 7.14 3.33 1.13
N GLU A 109 7.47 3.80 2.33
CA GLU A 109 8.44 4.88 2.54
C GLU A 109 9.88 4.47 2.17
N PRO A 110 10.77 5.46 1.93
CA PRO A 110 10.57 6.90 2.02
C PRO A 110 9.82 7.48 0.81
N LEU A 111 8.91 8.42 1.05
CA LEU A 111 8.27 9.17 -0.03
C LEU A 111 9.13 10.38 -0.42
N GLY A 112 9.16 10.73 -1.69
CA GLY A 112 9.83 11.95 -2.19
C GLY A 112 9.01 13.22 -2.02
N PHE A 113 7.86 13.16 -1.33
CA PHE A 113 6.92 14.26 -1.13
C PHE A 113 6.15 14.06 0.18
N ASN A 114 5.49 15.12 0.64
CA ASN A 114 4.54 15.04 1.74
C ASN A 114 3.14 14.75 1.15
N LEU A 115 2.38 13.84 1.76
CA LEU A 115 0.98 13.55 1.36
C LEU A 115 0.07 14.78 1.41
N GLN A 116 0.50 15.85 2.07
CA GLN A 116 -0.17 17.16 2.08
C GLN A 116 0.18 18.04 0.88
N ASP A 117 1.04 17.57 -0.03
CA ASP A 117 1.46 18.37 -1.18
C ASP A 117 0.22 18.84 -1.98
N THR A 118 0.21 20.14 -2.26
CA THR A 118 -0.85 20.76 -3.07
C THR A 118 -1.01 20.14 -4.45
N LYS A 119 0.02 19.42 -4.94
CA LYS A 119 -0.04 18.69 -6.21
C LYS A 119 -0.87 17.40 -6.08
N LEU A 120 -0.82 16.71 -4.94
CA LEU A 120 -1.73 15.61 -4.62
C LEU A 120 -3.17 16.10 -4.57
N ARG A 121 -3.42 17.23 -3.90
CA ARG A 121 -4.74 17.86 -3.85
C ARG A 121 -5.26 18.29 -5.22
N ARG A 122 -4.38 18.79 -6.10
CA ARG A 122 -4.76 19.18 -7.49
C ARG A 122 -5.12 17.99 -8.37
N ALA A 123 -4.80 16.76 -7.97
CA ALA A 123 -5.30 15.55 -8.64
C ALA A 123 -6.82 15.37 -8.47
N GLY A 124 -7.49 16.29 -7.75
CA GLY A 124 -8.94 16.27 -7.54
C GLY A 124 -9.36 15.07 -6.68
N LEU A 125 -8.46 14.63 -5.78
CA LEU A 125 -8.74 13.54 -4.85
C LEU A 125 -9.74 14.04 -3.84
N ASP A 126 -10.84 13.36 -3.75
CA ASP A 126 -11.74 13.48 -2.63
C ASP A 126 -11.34 12.49 -1.53
N TYR A 127 -12.11 12.52 -0.46
CA TYR A 127 -11.82 11.74 0.71
C TYR A 127 -12.04 10.23 0.48
N HIS A 128 -13.03 9.86 -0.33
CA HIS A 128 -13.28 8.46 -0.70
C HIS A 128 -12.09 7.82 -1.42
N ASP A 129 -11.37 8.60 -2.22
CA ASP A 129 -10.17 8.13 -2.91
C ASP A 129 -9.09 7.71 -1.90
N MET A 130 -8.95 8.45 -0.76
CA MET A 130 -7.93 8.17 0.27
C MET A 130 -8.24 6.93 1.12
N ALA A 131 -9.49 6.50 1.18
CA ALA A 131 -9.88 5.28 1.91
C ALA A 131 -9.25 3.99 1.35
N HIS A 132 -8.64 4.05 0.18
CA HIS A 132 -7.94 2.94 -0.45
C HIS A 132 -6.42 3.00 -0.30
N VAL A 133 -5.88 3.83 0.61
CA VAL A 133 -4.42 4.02 0.78
C VAL A 133 -3.95 3.50 2.12
N VAL A 134 -2.93 2.66 2.09
CA VAL A 134 -2.24 2.15 3.28
C VAL A 134 -0.77 2.53 3.22
N MET A 135 -0.23 3.08 4.32
CA MET A 135 1.17 3.48 4.45
C MET A 135 1.98 2.41 5.16
N HIS A 136 3.21 2.19 4.69
CA HIS A 136 4.18 1.31 5.33
C HIS A 136 5.49 2.06 5.54
N PRO A 137 6.07 2.01 6.75
CA PRO A 137 7.35 2.68 7.05
C PRO A 137 8.54 2.08 6.30
N ASN A 138 8.43 0.83 5.87
CA ASN A 138 9.43 0.11 5.09
C ASN A 138 8.79 -1.08 4.36
N PHE A 139 9.59 -1.77 3.55
CA PHE A 139 9.12 -2.91 2.76
C PHE A 139 8.85 -4.15 3.62
N GLU A 140 9.64 -4.37 4.67
CA GLU A 140 9.47 -5.47 5.60
C GLU A 140 8.11 -5.39 6.31
N ASN A 141 7.70 -4.19 6.70
CA ASN A 141 6.38 -3.97 7.31
C ASN A 141 5.23 -4.32 6.34
N LEU A 142 5.35 -3.99 5.04
CA LEU A 142 4.40 -4.46 4.03
C LEU A 142 4.32 -5.99 4.01
N VAL A 143 5.47 -6.67 3.93
CA VAL A 143 5.55 -8.14 3.86
C VAL A 143 4.93 -8.79 5.11
N GLU A 144 5.24 -8.27 6.28
CA GLU A 144 4.71 -8.76 7.57
C GLU A 144 3.20 -8.56 7.69
N SER A 145 2.68 -7.46 7.18
CA SER A 145 1.24 -7.16 7.20
C SER A 145 0.42 -8.01 6.24
N MET A 146 1.07 -8.59 5.22
CA MET A 146 0.42 -9.37 4.17
C MET A 146 1.12 -10.72 3.92
N PRO A 147 1.23 -11.60 4.93
CA PRO A 147 2.09 -12.79 4.88
C PRO A 147 1.65 -13.85 3.86
N ASN A 148 0.41 -13.80 3.40
CA ASN A 148 -0.15 -14.75 2.43
C ASN A 148 -0.22 -14.21 1.01
N SER A 149 0.28 -12.99 0.77
CA SER A 149 0.22 -12.34 -0.53
C SER A 149 1.48 -12.62 -1.34
N ARG A 150 1.31 -12.89 -2.62
CA ARG A 150 2.40 -13.01 -3.59
C ARG A 150 2.79 -11.61 -4.06
N ILE A 151 4.07 -11.30 -4.06
CA ILE A 151 4.58 -10.04 -4.60
C ILE A 151 5.08 -10.28 -6.03
N ILE A 152 4.52 -9.50 -6.97
CA ILE A 152 4.86 -9.51 -8.38
C ILE A 152 5.50 -8.18 -8.73
N ALA A 153 6.80 -8.16 -8.99
CA ALA A 153 7.53 -6.95 -9.28
C ALA A 153 7.50 -6.60 -10.78
N PHE A 154 7.09 -5.39 -11.08
CA PHE A 154 7.07 -4.85 -12.44
C PHE A 154 8.36 -4.09 -12.72
N THR A 155 9.24 -4.68 -13.51
CA THR A 155 10.53 -4.10 -13.89
C THR A 155 10.78 -4.25 -15.38
N ALA A 156 11.40 -3.23 -16.00
CA ALA A 156 11.77 -3.26 -17.41
C ALA A 156 12.81 -4.37 -17.73
N ASN A 157 13.55 -4.83 -16.73
CA ASN A 157 14.60 -5.84 -16.86
C ASN A 157 14.08 -7.28 -16.84
N ALA A 158 12.82 -7.51 -16.52
CA ALA A 158 12.23 -8.84 -16.51
C ALA A 158 12.17 -9.44 -17.92
N THR A 159 12.30 -10.74 -18.01
CA THR A 159 12.13 -11.49 -19.27
C THR A 159 10.67 -11.87 -19.54
N LYS A 160 9.92 -12.17 -18.48
CA LYS A 160 8.52 -12.60 -18.52
C LYS A 160 7.60 -11.40 -18.78
N LEU A 161 6.62 -11.58 -19.65
CA LEU A 161 5.60 -10.54 -19.86
C LEU A 161 4.56 -10.55 -18.72
N TYR A 162 3.99 -9.41 -18.44
CA TYR A 162 2.93 -9.25 -17.44
C TYR A 162 1.66 -10.06 -17.77
N THR A 163 1.49 -10.44 -19.03
CA THR A 163 0.39 -11.30 -19.51
C THR A 163 0.66 -12.79 -19.35
N ASP A 164 1.90 -13.19 -19.06
CA ASP A 164 2.34 -14.60 -19.03
C ASP A 164 2.18 -15.21 -17.62
N ILE A 165 1.56 -14.51 -16.70
CA ILE A 165 1.28 -14.99 -15.34
C ILE A 165 -0.21 -15.07 -15.09
N GLU A 166 -0.59 -16.01 -14.24
CA GLU A 166 -1.92 -16.12 -13.68
C GLU A 166 -1.99 -15.28 -12.40
N TYR A 167 -2.75 -14.18 -12.43
CA TYR A 167 -2.99 -13.33 -11.28
C TYR A 167 -3.99 -13.98 -10.32
N LYS A 168 -3.78 -13.71 -9.03
CA LYS A 168 -4.64 -14.22 -7.95
C LYS A 168 -5.18 -13.06 -7.11
N PRO A 169 -6.32 -13.25 -6.44
CA PRO A 169 -6.74 -12.33 -5.39
C PRO A 169 -5.62 -12.12 -4.38
N ASN A 170 -5.49 -10.91 -3.88
CA ASN A 170 -4.45 -10.47 -2.93
C ASN A 170 -2.99 -10.49 -3.47
N ASP A 171 -2.75 -10.71 -4.76
CA ASP A 171 -1.43 -10.46 -5.33
C ASP A 171 -1.06 -8.98 -5.15
N ILE A 172 0.17 -8.71 -4.74
CA ILE A 172 0.71 -7.35 -4.62
C ILE A 172 1.48 -7.03 -5.89
N LEU A 173 0.99 -6.07 -6.67
CA LEU A 173 1.65 -5.58 -7.87
C LEU A 173 2.62 -4.46 -7.47
N LEU A 174 3.91 -4.80 -7.39
CA LEU A 174 4.97 -3.93 -6.88
C LEU A 174 5.59 -3.11 -8.01
N PHE A 175 5.63 -1.80 -7.84
CA PHE A 175 6.25 -0.83 -8.73
C PHE A 175 7.20 0.10 -7.98
N GLY A 176 8.19 0.62 -8.68
CA GLY A 176 9.14 1.59 -8.17
C GLY A 176 10.55 1.03 -8.08
N PRO A 177 11.47 1.73 -7.42
CA PRO A 177 11.32 3.14 -7.04
C PRO A 177 11.30 4.05 -8.26
N GLU A 178 10.72 5.25 -8.12
CA GLU A 178 10.93 6.31 -9.09
C GLU A 178 12.37 6.85 -8.97
N PRO A 179 12.94 7.43 -10.05
CA PRO A 179 14.31 7.95 -10.00
C PRO A 179 14.56 8.89 -8.82
N GLY A 180 15.65 8.65 -8.09
CA GLY A 180 16.04 9.40 -6.89
C GLY A 180 17.16 8.69 -6.14
N ASP A 181 17.58 9.27 -5.02
CA ASP A 181 18.65 8.76 -4.17
C ASP A 181 18.12 7.62 -3.26
N ILE A 182 17.99 6.44 -3.81
CA ILE A 182 17.63 5.24 -3.06
C ILE A 182 18.76 4.23 -3.19
N PRO A 183 19.25 3.69 -2.07
CA PRO A 183 20.19 2.59 -2.09
C PRO A 183 19.54 1.39 -2.77
N ASP A 184 20.24 0.80 -3.69
CA ASP A 184 19.96 -0.37 -4.51
C ASP A 184 18.49 -0.86 -4.57
N PRO A 185 17.68 -0.33 -5.51
CA PRO A 185 16.30 -0.77 -5.69
C PRO A 185 16.18 -2.26 -6.09
N MET A 186 17.26 -2.90 -6.52
CA MET A 186 17.26 -4.31 -6.91
C MET A 186 17.11 -5.23 -5.72
N ASP A 187 17.51 -4.82 -4.52
CA ASP A 187 17.29 -5.59 -3.29
C ASP A 187 15.79 -5.81 -3.03
N ILE A 188 14.97 -4.85 -3.41
CA ILE A 188 13.51 -4.93 -3.26
C ILE A 188 12.87 -5.61 -4.48
N MET A 189 13.19 -5.16 -5.70
CA MET A 189 12.53 -5.60 -6.93
C MET A 189 12.92 -7.01 -7.37
N ALA A 190 14.05 -7.52 -6.88
CA ALA A 190 14.57 -8.88 -7.15
C ALA A 190 14.85 -9.66 -5.85
N GLY A 191 14.40 -9.13 -4.71
CA GLY A 191 14.65 -9.70 -3.39
C GLY A 191 13.86 -10.99 -3.12
N PRO A 192 14.13 -11.63 -1.97
CA PRO A 192 13.58 -12.95 -1.64
C PRO A 192 12.06 -12.97 -1.44
N HIS A 193 11.44 -11.81 -1.26
CA HIS A 193 9.98 -11.69 -1.10
C HIS A 193 9.24 -11.57 -2.42
N VAL A 194 9.96 -11.36 -3.54
CA VAL A 194 9.36 -11.25 -4.88
C VAL A 194 9.20 -12.65 -5.48
N ALA A 195 7.96 -13.04 -5.70
CA ALA A 195 7.63 -14.34 -6.27
C ALA A 195 7.86 -14.37 -7.80
N GLU A 196 7.60 -13.27 -8.49
CA GLU A 196 7.70 -13.15 -9.94
C GLU A 196 8.17 -11.74 -10.33
N GLN A 197 8.99 -11.67 -11.38
CA GLN A 197 9.31 -10.42 -12.05
C GLN A 197 8.70 -10.41 -13.44
N VAL A 198 8.00 -9.34 -13.76
CA VAL A 198 7.34 -9.18 -15.07
C VAL A 198 7.59 -7.80 -15.65
N ARG A 199 7.42 -7.68 -16.96
CA ARG A 199 7.53 -6.40 -17.67
C ARG A 199 6.33 -6.11 -18.55
N LEU A 200 6.04 -4.84 -18.74
CA LEU A 200 5.26 -4.39 -19.87
C LEU A 200 6.16 -4.29 -21.10
N PRO A 201 5.74 -4.79 -22.26
CA PRO A 201 6.55 -4.66 -23.48
C PRO A 201 6.61 -3.19 -23.91
N MET A 202 7.82 -2.73 -24.26
CA MET A 202 8.06 -1.40 -24.77
C MET A 202 8.94 -1.48 -26.03
N ARG A 203 8.81 -0.50 -26.94
CA ARG A 203 9.70 -0.39 -28.07
C ARG A 203 11.13 -0.07 -27.59
N PRO A 204 12.17 -0.67 -28.18
CA PRO A 204 13.56 -0.40 -27.81
C PRO A 204 13.91 1.09 -27.91
N SER A 205 14.86 1.52 -27.06
CA SER A 205 15.42 2.89 -27.07
C SER A 205 14.46 4.02 -26.71
N LEU A 206 13.29 3.74 -26.20
CA LEU A 206 12.35 4.74 -25.70
C LEU A 206 12.43 4.85 -24.17
N ARG A 207 11.95 5.99 -23.65
CA ARG A 207 11.81 6.19 -22.21
C ARG A 207 10.77 5.23 -21.63
N SER A 208 10.92 4.93 -20.36
CA SER A 208 9.91 4.17 -19.60
C SER A 208 8.55 4.83 -19.64
N LEU A 209 7.51 4.02 -19.63
CA LEU A 209 6.15 4.50 -19.45
C LEU A 209 6.01 5.13 -18.05
N ASN A 210 5.10 6.09 -17.91
CA ASN A 210 4.76 6.68 -16.61
C ASN A 210 4.36 5.59 -15.61
N LEU A 211 4.75 5.74 -14.34
CA LEU A 211 4.54 4.75 -13.28
C LEU A 211 3.08 4.35 -13.15
N THR A 212 2.18 5.34 -13.04
CA THR A 212 0.75 5.07 -12.87
C THR A 212 0.11 4.49 -14.13
N ASN A 213 0.60 4.85 -15.33
CA ASN A 213 0.15 4.22 -16.55
C ASN A 213 0.53 2.73 -16.59
N CYS A 214 1.74 2.38 -16.14
CA CYS A 214 2.12 0.98 -15.96
C CYS A 214 1.21 0.26 -14.98
N ALA A 215 0.96 0.87 -13.84
CA ALA A 215 0.08 0.34 -12.80
C ALA A 215 -1.34 0.14 -13.31
N SER A 216 -1.88 1.09 -14.10
CA SER A 216 -3.20 0.97 -14.69
C SER A 216 -3.32 -0.24 -15.62
N ILE A 217 -2.34 -0.44 -16.48
CA ILE A 217 -2.31 -1.60 -17.39
C ILE A 217 -2.27 -2.90 -16.59
N ALA A 218 -1.43 -2.97 -15.57
CA ALA A 218 -1.24 -4.16 -14.74
C ALA A 218 -2.50 -4.50 -13.94
N ILE A 219 -3.11 -3.51 -13.28
CA ILE A 219 -4.34 -3.67 -12.49
C ILE A 219 -5.49 -4.15 -13.38
N TYR A 220 -5.70 -3.52 -14.54
CA TYR A 220 -6.78 -3.90 -15.43
C TYR A 220 -6.56 -5.28 -16.04
N GLU A 221 -5.34 -5.70 -16.32
CA GLU A 221 -5.07 -7.09 -16.75
C GLU A 221 -5.33 -8.09 -15.63
N ALA A 222 -4.85 -7.84 -14.43
CA ALA A 222 -5.10 -8.71 -13.29
C ALA A 222 -6.61 -8.80 -12.98
N TRP A 223 -7.31 -7.67 -12.97
CA TRP A 223 -8.75 -7.61 -12.75
C TRP A 223 -9.54 -8.31 -13.86
N ARG A 224 -9.08 -8.18 -15.12
CA ARG A 224 -9.66 -8.93 -16.26
C ARG A 224 -9.57 -10.44 -16.03
N GLN A 225 -8.42 -10.94 -15.58
CA GLN A 225 -8.24 -12.37 -15.29
C GLN A 225 -9.13 -12.85 -14.13
N LEU A 226 -9.40 -11.96 -13.17
CA LEU A 226 -10.31 -12.18 -12.04
C LEU A 226 -11.81 -11.92 -12.38
N GLY A 227 -12.13 -11.77 -13.66
CA GLY A 227 -13.53 -11.64 -14.13
C GLY A 227 -14.17 -10.28 -13.93
N PHE A 228 -13.40 -9.22 -13.66
CA PHE A 228 -13.90 -7.87 -13.35
C PHE A 228 -14.91 -7.84 -12.20
N GLU A 229 -14.70 -8.68 -11.20
CA GLU A 229 -15.60 -8.74 -10.04
C GLU A 229 -15.79 -7.36 -9.40
N GLY A 230 -17.04 -7.00 -9.07
CA GLY A 230 -17.42 -5.68 -8.58
C GLY A 230 -17.48 -4.56 -9.64
N GLY A 231 -17.04 -4.83 -10.87
CA GLY A 231 -17.17 -3.91 -12.01
C GLY A 231 -18.60 -3.85 -12.58
N LYS A 232 -18.90 -2.76 -13.28
CA LYS A 232 -20.19 -2.56 -13.99
C LYS A 232 -20.01 -2.75 -15.48
#